data_39e709469fde5e019c8608d6049da97e
#
_entry.id   39e709469fde5e019c8608d6049da97e
#
_cell.length_a   1.000
_cell.length_b   1.000
_cell.length_c   1.000
_cell.angle_alpha   90.00
_cell.angle_beta   90.00
_cell.angle_gamma   90.00
#
_symmetry.space_group_name_H-M   'P 1'
#
loop_
_entity.id
_entity.type
_entity.pdbx_description
1 polymer ?
#
loop_
_entity_poly.entity_id
_entity_poly.type
_entity_poly.pdbx_seq_one_letter_code
_entity_poly.pdbx_strand_id
1 'polypeptide(L)'
;MKIRNLTLALAGTALVFSACEKDPDPKVPADNANIALATILPNPDGMTGAAYLQLIRDEFPQNTNNNNGIPIPYEGAYPVIEGNDIFVFPGYMGDSKNELVKYTRVNGRLSKTGTMKLPPNSSATNIVFASAEKAYLSMAGLGRIAIFNPITMVQKGEIDLSSLGVSDNNPDPSAMLLRDGLLYVGLSQMVGGWVPPQDRPYSDIAIIDTQTDKLLKMITDKTSGISMPTRPIDRYSIFMDEKKDIYISCVGAFGMVKGHNAGILRIKAGETEFDPTYRWTITGADISGEEKTAGFISAIRYVNNGKAYAYINMPGYYKPGEQGHTAIADLAVEINLYDRSMKKIKGLDLSNGFGVMLALYKGTVLIGNSSTKAKGIYSLNIQTGEVSK
;
A
#
# COMPACT_ATOMS: atom_id res chain seq x y z
N MET A 1 -15.43 -82.47 -41.24
CA MET A 1 -16.02 -81.17 -40.85
C MET A 1 -14.87 -80.40 -40.25
N LYS A 2 -14.32 -79.45 -41.00
CA LYS A 2 -13.11 -78.69 -40.64
C LYS A 2 -13.54 -77.37 -39.94
N ILE A 3 -13.06 -77.20 -38.68
CA ILE A 3 -13.18 -75.96 -37.91
C ILE A 3 -11.97 -75.09 -38.20
N ARG A 4 -12.19 -73.90 -38.78
CA ARG A 4 -11.18 -72.88 -39.03
C ARG A 4 -11.05 -72.01 -37.81
N ASN A 5 -9.83 -71.96 -37.22
CA ASN A 5 -9.50 -70.99 -36.23
C ASN A 5 -9.33 -69.60 -36.85
N LEU A 6 -10.05 -68.62 -36.32
CA LEU A 6 -9.91 -67.23 -36.63
C LEU A 6 -9.07 -66.56 -35.58
N THR A 7 -7.85 -66.19 -35.90
CA THR A 7 -6.96 -65.43 -34.99
C THR A 7 -7.28 -63.97 -35.14
N LEU A 8 -7.79 -63.35 -34.07
CA LEU A 8 -8.07 -61.91 -34.00
C LEU A 8 -6.76 -61.22 -33.56
N ALA A 9 -6.15 -60.44 -34.44
CA ALA A 9 -4.99 -59.57 -34.09
C ALA A 9 -5.55 -58.29 -33.47
N LEU A 10 -5.32 -58.07 -32.20
CA LEU A 10 -5.56 -56.78 -31.53
C LEU A 10 -4.39 -55.86 -31.86
N ALA A 11 -4.64 -54.85 -32.73
CA ALA A 11 -3.73 -53.70 -32.91
C ALA A 11 -3.90 -52.74 -31.76
N GLY A 12 -2.97 -52.79 -30.81
CA GLY A 12 -2.87 -51.82 -29.73
C GLY A 12 -2.37 -50.45 -30.27
N THR A 13 -3.24 -49.47 -30.35
CA THR A 13 -2.84 -48.08 -30.60
C THR A 13 -2.24 -47.52 -29.32
N ALA A 14 -0.90 -47.42 -29.28
CA ALA A 14 -0.22 -46.68 -28.22
C ALA A 14 -0.49 -45.19 -28.44
N LEU A 15 -1.35 -44.60 -27.60
CA LEU A 15 -1.48 -43.16 -27.46
C LEU A 15 -0.23 -42.66 -26.75
N VAL A 16 0.71 -42.11 -27.51
CA VAL A 16 1.82 -41.33 -26.97
C VAL A 16 1.23 -40.01 -26.54
N PHE A 17 0.98 -39.85 -25.23
CA PHE A 17 0.80 -38.53 -24.66
C PHE A 17 2.16 -37.82 -24.73
N SER A 18 2.35 -36.98 -25.72
CA SER A 18 3.37 -35.95 -25.69
C SER A 18 3.00 -35.00 -24.59
N ALA A 19 3.52 -35.19 -23.37
CA ALA A 19 3.58 -34.17 -22.39
C ALA A 19 4.45 -33.05 -23.01
N CYS A 20 3.83 -31.91 -23.31
CA CYS A 20 4.59 -30.68 -23.48
C CYS A 20 5.37 -30.50 -22.19
N GLU A 21 6.62 -30.85 -22.16
CA GLU A 21 7.55 -30.34 -21.16
C GLU A 21 7.46 -28.81 -21.29
N LYS A 22 6.83 -28.20 -20.31
CA LYS A 22 7.00 -26.75 -20.11
C LYS A 22 8.51 -26.54 -19.96
N ASP A 23 9.09 -25.75 -20.83
CA ASP A 23 10.44 -25.25 -20.63
C ASP A 23 10.53 -24.80 -19.15
N PRO A 24 11.49 -25.30 -18.38
CA PRO A 24 11.64 -24.86 -17.01
C PRO A 24 11.87 -23.34 -17.07
N ASP A 25 10.94 -22.58 -16.47
CA ASP A 25 11.12 -21.14 -16.30
C ASP A 25 12.56 -20.91 -15.83
N PRO A 26 13.28 -19.94 -16.42
CA PRO A 26 14.65 -19.67 -16.03
C PRO A 26 14.68 -19.48 -14.51
N LYS A 27 15.28 -20.44 -13.82
CA LYS A 27 15.39 -20.40 -12.34
C LYS A 27 16.09 -19.11 -12.00
N VAL A 28 15.36 -18.17 -11.38
CA VAL A 28 15.95 -16.94 -10.83
C VAL A 28 17.08 -17.39 -9.90
N PRO A 29 18.33 -16.98 -10.12
CA PRO A 29 19.41 -17.31 -9.21
C PRO A 29 19.02 -16.88 -7.81
N ALA A 30 19.17 -17.77 -6.82
CA ALA A 30 18.70 -17.56 -5.46
C ALA A 30 19.20 -16.24 -4.84
N ASP A 31 20.36 -15.78 -5.28
CA ASP A 31 21.07 -14.64 -4.68
C ASP A 31 20.59 -13.27 -5.19
N ASN A 32 19.93 -13.19 -6.35
CA ASN A 32 19.56 -11.92 -6.99
C ASN A 32 18.06 -11.57 -6.90
N ALA A 33 17.25 -12.43 -6.28
CA ALA A 33 15.81 -12.20 -6.12
C ALA A 33 15.56 -11.35 -4.85
N ASN A 34 15.81 -10.05 -4.95
CA ASN A 34 15.84 -9.12 -3.82
C ASN A 34 14.64 -8.16 -3.78
N ILE A 35 13.80 -8.16 -4.80
CA ILE A 35 12.65 -7.28 -4.90
C ILE A 35 11.37 -8.10 -4.76
N ALA A 36 10.52 -7.76 -3.81
CA ALA A 36 9.18 -8.31 -3.72
C ALA A 36 8.25 -7.52 -4.65
N LEU A 37 7.62 -8.22 -5.57
CA LEU A 37 6.66 -7.66 -6.53
C LEU A 37 5.27 -8.21 -6.21
N ALA A 38 4.34 -7.31 -5.88
CA ALA A 38 2.91 -7.60 -5.89
C ALA A 38 2.30 -7.14 -7.21
N THR A 39 1.54 -8.01 -7.86
CA THR A 39 0.82 -7.69 -9.10
C THR A 39 -0.67 -7.87 -8.88
N ILE A 40 -1.46 -6.96 -9.45
CA ILE A 40 -2.91 -6.96 -9.38
C ILE A 40 -3.47 -7.06 -10.80
N LEU A 41 -4.39 -7.99 -11.02
CA LEU A 41 -5.07 -8.24 -12.28
C LEU A 41 -6.58 -8.05 -12.05
N PRO A 42 -7.10 -6.81 -12.20
CA PRO A 42 -8.52 -6.54 -11.99
C PRO A 42 -9.36 -7.18 -13.10
N ASN A 43 -10.54 -7.67 -12.72
CA ASN A 43 -11.60 -8.02 -13.64
C ASN A 43 -12.24 -6.74 -14.22
N PRO A 44 -13.06 -6.84 -15.29
CA PRO A 44 -13.72 -5.67 -15.89
C PRO A 44 -14.62 -4.88 -14.93
N ASP A 45 -15.10 -5.50 -13.84
CA ASP A 45 -15.89 -4.85 -12.79
C ASP A 45 -15.06 -3.94 -11.88
N GLY A 46 -13.74 -4.08 -11.91
CA GLY A 46 -12.81 -3.36 -11.04
C GLY A 46 -12.89 -3.72 -9.55
N MET A 47 -13.89 -4.52 -9.15
CA MET A 47 -14.16 -4.89 -7.76
C MET A 47 -13.60 -6.27 -7.40
N THR A 48 -13.37 -7.10 -8.39
CA THR A 48 -12.82 -8.45 -8.24
C THR A 48 -11.57 -8.62 -9.11
N GLY A 49 -10.78 -9.67 -8.86
CA GLY A 49 -9.58 -9.92 -9.63
C GLY A 49 -8.68 -10.99 -9.00
N ALA A 50 -7.45 -11.02 -9.46
CA ALA A 50 -6.39 -11.86 -8.91
C ALA A 50 -5.19 -10.99 -8.52
N ALA A 51 -4.50 -11.38 -7.46
CA ALA A 51 -3.25 -10.75 -7.08
C ALA A 51 -2.20 -11.81 -6.74
N TYR A 52 -0.94 -11.48 -7.00
CA TYR A 52 0.18 -12.39 -6.83
C TYR A 52 1.36 -11.67 -6.18
N LEU A 53 2.06 -12.37 -5.30
CA LEU A 53 3.32 -11.95 -4.71
C LEU A 53 4.44 -12.83 -5.23
N GLN A 54 5.54 -12.24 -5.68
CA GLN A 54 6.72 -12.97 -6.11
C GLN A 54 8.00 -12.19 -5.80
N LEU A 55 9.13 -12.88 -5.82
CA LEU A 55 10.44 -12.24 -5.81
C LEU A 55 10.95 -12.12 -7.25
N ILE A 56 11.47 -10.96 -7.59
CA ILE A 56 12.14 -10.71 -8.87
C ILE A 56 13.59 -10.31 -8.64
N ARG A 57 14.41 -10.45 -9.70
CA ARG A 57 15.80 -10.00 -9.67
C ARG A 57 15.88 -8.47 -9.57
N ASP A 58 16.98 -8.00 -9.08
CA ASP A 58 17.28 -6.55 -9.01
C ASP A 58 18.08 -6.04 -10.22
N GLU A 59 18.12 -6.83 -11.29
CA GLU A 59 18.71 -6.47 -12.58
C GLU A 59 17.61 -5.97 -13.52
N PHE A 60 17.80 -4.80 -14.11
CA PHE A 60 16.86 -4.19 -15.05
C PHE A 60 17.55 -3.88 -16.39
N PRO A 61 16.84 -3.92 -17.54
CA PRO A 61 15.42 -4.29 -17.70
C PRO A 61 15.19 -5.80 -17.63
N GLN A 62 13.99 -6.20 -17.20
CA GLN A 62 13.54 -7.60 -17.21
C GLN A 62 12.04 -7.71 -17.50
N ASN A 63 11.63 -8.81 -18.12
CA ASN A 63 10.23 -9.17 -18.24
C ASN A 63 9.86 -10.15 -17.12
N THR A 64 8.70 -9.95 -16.51
CA THR A 64 8.15 -10.84 -15.49
C THR A 64 6.77 -11.32 -15.86
N ASN A 65 6.39 -12.50 -15.37
CA ASN A 65 5.04 -13.04 -15.43
C ASN A 65 4.63 -13.55 -14.05
N ASN A 66 3.38 -13.99 -13.89
CA ASN A 66 2.88 -14.47 -12.60
C ASN A 66 2.95 -16.00 -12.44
N ASN A 67 3.63 -16.73 -13.33
CA ASN A 67 3.65 -18.19 -13.29
C ASN A 67 4.18 -18.76 -11.98
N ASN A 68 5.14 -18.08 -11.36
CA ASN A 68 5.72 -18.44 -10.06
C ASN A 68 5.19 -17.57 -8.90
N GLY A 69 4.18 -16.74 -9.16
CA GLY A 69 3.58 -15.87 -8.15
C GLY A 69 2.74 -16.67 -7.14
N ILE A 70 2.87 -16.32 -5.89
CA ILE A 70 2.02 -16.83 -4.81
C ILE A 70 0.70 -16.05 -4.85
N PRO A 71 -0.47 -16.68 -4.96
CA PRO A 71 -1.73 -15.98 -4.88
C PRO A 71 -1.89 -15.28 -3.52
N ILE A 72 -2.28 -14.01 -3.56
CA ILE A 72 -2.59 -13.20 -2.39
C ILE A 72 -3.98 -12.56 -2.55
N PRO A 73 -4.60 -12.05 -1.47
CA PRO A 73 -5.90 -11.37 -1.57
C PRO A 73 -5.85 -10.19 -2.56
N TYR A 74 -6.87 -10.09 -3.41
CA TYR A 74 -6.94 -9.07 -4.46
C TYR A 74 -7.00 -7.66 -3.87
N GLU A 75 -7.84 -7.36 -2.96
CA GLU A 75 -8.03 -6.02 -2.37
C GLU A 75 -7.34 -5.87 -1.01
N GLY A 76 -6.26 -6.60 -0.78
CA GLY A 76 -5.46 -6.44 0.42
C GLY A 76 -4.66 -5.13 0.41
N ALA A 77 -4.32 -4.65 1.59
CA ALA A 77 -3.32 -3.60 1.73
C ALA A 77 -1.96 -4.07 1.16
N TYR A 78 -1.09 -3.13 0.82
CA TYR A 78 0.23 -3.46 0.28
C TYR A 78 1.02 -4.30 1.29
N PRO A 79 1.68 -5.38 0.85
CA PRO A 79 2.49 -6.20 1.72
C PRO A 79 3.54 -5.36 2.47
N VAL A 80 3.70 -5.64 3.76
CA VAL A 80 4.70 -4.97 4.60
C VAL A 80 5.94 -5.83 4.68
N ILE A 81 7.10 -5.24 4.39
CA ILE A 81 8.39 -5.91 4.39
C ILE A 81 9.18 -5.47 5.63
N GLU A 82 9.71 -6.44 6.37
CA GLU A 82 10.63 -6.23 7.48
C GLU A 82 11.78 -7.26 7.37
N GLY A 83 12.96 -6.79 7.00
CA GLY A 83 14.08 -7.67 6.70
C GLY A 83 13.78 -8.67 5.59
N ASN A 84 13.81 -9.96 5.91
CA ASN A 84 13.44 -11.04 4.99
C ASN A 84 11.96 -11.45 5.08
N ASP A 85 11.20 -10.88 6.00
CA ASP A 85 9.80 -11.22 6.23
C ASP A 85 8.88 -10.30 5.44
N ILE A 86 7.84 -10.88 4.83
CA ILE A 86 6.80 -10.19 4.07
C ILE A 86 5.45 -10.56 4.68
N PHE A 87 4.75 -9.56 5.18
CA PHE A 87 3.43 -9.71 5.79
C PHE A 87 2.36 -9.36 4.77
N VAL A 88 1.48 -10.31 4.48
CA VAL A 88 0.37 -10.20 3.53
C VAL A 88 -0.93 -10.12 4.30
N PHE A 89 -1.68 -9.07 4.03
CA PHE A 89 -2.96 -8.78 4.69
C PHE A 89 -4.12 -9.57 4.07
N PRO A 90 -5.22 -9.77 4.81
CA PRO A 90 -6.48 -10.24 4.23
C PRO A 90 -7.03 -9.20 3.25
N GLY A 91 -7.99 -9.60 2.43
CA GLY A 91 -8.74 -8.67 1.58
C GLY A 91 -9.50 -7.65 2.41
N TYR A 92 -9.45 -6.40 2.00
CA TYR A 92 -10.07 -5.28 2.72
C TYR A 92 -11.61 -5.39 2.72
N MET A 93 -12.19 -5.94 1.65
CA MET A 93 -13.64 -6.13 1.47
C MET A 93 -14.21 -7.41 2.08
N GLY A 94 -13.39 -8.22 2.73
CA GLY A 94 -13.88 -9.38 3.50
C GLY A 94 -14.01 -10.71 2.75
N ASP A 95 -13.68 -10.80 1.48
CA ASP A 95 -13.84 -12.02 0.67
C ASP A 95 -12.73 -13.05 0.85
N SER A 96 -11.72 -12.76 1.66
CA SER A 96 -10.60 -13.63 1.91
C SER A 96 -10.64 -14.23 3.31
N LYS A 97 -9.80 -15.24 3.54
CA LYS A 97 -9.56 -15.71 4.90
C LYS A 97 -9.08 -14.55 5.77
N ASN A 98 -9.66 -14.40 6.95
CA ASN A 98 -9.25 -13.37 7.92
C ASN A 98 -7.90 -13.77 8.55
N GLU A 99 -6.83 -13.68 7.81
CA GLU A 99 -5.50 -14.11 8.23
C GLU A 99 -4.45 -13.09 7.79
N LEU A 100 -3.59 -12.69 8.71
CA LEU A 100 -2.31 -12.07 8.39
C LEU A 100 -1.31 -13.21 8.14
N VAL A 101 -0.75 -13.26 6.93
CA VAL A 101 0.18 -14.33 6.53
C VAL A 101 1.59 -13.79 6.45
N LYS A 102 2.55 -14.48 7.07
CA LYS A 102 3.97 -14.17 6.96
C LYS A 102 4.64 -15.13 5.98
N TYR A 103 5.32 -14.55 5.00
CA TYR A 103 6.27 -15.23 4.15
C TYR A 103 7.68 -14.78 4.49
N THR A 104 8.64 -15.70 4.51
CA THR A 104 10.05 -15.36 4.72
C THR A 104 10.83 -15.71 3.45
N ARG A 105 11.70 -14.79 3.03
CA ARG A 105 12.65 -15.02 1.95
C ARG A 105 13.77 -15.92 2.44
N VAL A 106 13.88 -17.11 1.87
CA VAL A 106 14.94 -18.08 2.15
C VAL A 106 15.52 -18.54 0.81
N ASN A 107 16.81 -18.34 0.61
CA ASN A 107 17.52 -18.72 -0.62
C ASN A 107 16.80 -18.25 -1.91
N GLY A 108 16.38 -16.96 -1.94
CA GLY A 108 15.72 -16.37 -3.09
C GLY A 108 14.29 -16.86 -3.37
N ARG A 109 13.67 -17.58 -2.42
CA ARG A 109 12.29 -18.06 -2.52
C ARG A 109 11.47 -17.58 -1.34
N LEU A 110 10.16 -17.46 -1.54
CA LEU A 110 9.21 -17.16 -0.47
C LEU A 110 8.67 -18.46 0.11
N SER A 111 8.79 -18.61 1.42
CA SER A 111 8.21 -19.71 2.18
C SER A 111 7.21 -19.15 3.19
N LYS A 112 6.01 -19.73 3.27
CA LYS A 112 5.04 -19.37 4.32
C LYS A 112 5.58 -19.84 5.67
N THR A 113 5.84 -18.90 6.58
CA THR A 113 6.47 -19.18 7.88
C THR A 113 5.58 -18.89 9.07
N GLY A 114 4.44 -18.21 8.85
CA GLY A 114 3.52 -17.92 9.93
C GLY A 114 2.17 -17.45 9.45
N THR A 115 1.20 -17.56 10.35
CA THR A 115 -0.17 -17.07 10.13
C THR A 115 -0.75 -16.62 11.46
N MET A 116 -1.37 -15.46 11.49
CA MET A 116 -2.17 -14.98 12.62
C MET A 116 -3.63 -14.84 12.16
N LYS A 117 -4.54 -15.52 12.84
CA LYS A 117 -5.98 -15.35 12.60
C LYS A 117 -6.43 -13.99 13.11
N LEU A 118 -7.23 -13.30 12.34
CA LEU A 118 -7.81 -12.01 12.67
C LEU A 118 -9.33 -12.15 12.87
N PRO A 119 -9.95 -11.29 13.67
CA PRO A 119 -11.40 -11.23 13.73
C PRO A 119 -12.01 -10.93 12.35
N PRO A 120 -13.21 -11.41 12.05
CA PRO A 120 -13.96 -11.01 10.86
C PRO A 120 -14.10 -9.49 10.77
N ASN A 121 -14.12 -8.95 9.55
CA ASN A 121 -14.25 -7.53 9.28
C ASN A 121 -13.14 -6.66 9.89
N SER A 122 -11.97 -7.22 10.16
CA SER A 122 -10.85 -6.45 10.73
C SER A 122 -10.36 -5.34 9.81
N SER A 123 -10.49 -5.48 8.50
CA SER A 123 -9.92 -4.55 7.51
C SER A 123 -8.49 -4.14 7.89
N ALA A 124 -7.65 -5.16 8.16
CA ALA A 124 -6.29 -4.95 8.60
C ALA A 124 -5.43 -4.35 7.46
N THR A 125 -4.69 -3.27 7.74
CA THR A 125 -4.04 -2.50 6.67
C THR A 125 -2.58 -2.14 6.91
N ASN A 126 -2.13 -2.04 8.14
CA ASN A 126 -0.80 -1.50 8.42
C ASN A 126 -0.13 -2.20 9.60
N ILE A 127 1.20 -2.37 9.51
CA ILE A 127 2.02 -2.92 10.59
C ILE A 127 3.18 -1.97 10.88
N VAL A 128 3.44 -1.74 12.18
CA VAL A 128 4.63 -1.04 12.67
C VAL A 128 5.32 -1.91 13.71
N PHE A 129 6.64 -2.05 13.59
CA PHE A 129 7.46 -2.91 14.45
C PHE A 129 8.10 -2.07 15.55
N ALA A 130 7.71 -2.29 16.81
CA ALA A 130 8.29 -1.62 17.96
C ALA A 130 9.59 -2.31 18.43
N SER A 131 9.67 -3.62 18.21
CA SER A 131 10.86 -4.43 18.47
C SER A 131 10.80 -5.72 17.65
N ALA A 132 11.81 -6.57 17.73
CA ALA A 132 11.80 -7.90 17.08
C ALA A 132 10.62 -8.77 17.56
N GLU A 133 10.11 -8.56 18.79
CA GLU A 133 9.05 -9.39 19.38
C GLU A 133 7.72 -8.64 19.58
N LYS A 134 7.64 -7.37 19.17
CA LYS A 134 6.44 -6.54 19.33
C LYS A 134 6.14 -5.72 18.09
N ALA A 135 4.98 -5.93 17.54
CA ALA A 135 4.45 -5.16 16.44
C ALA A 135 2.99 -4.77 16.69
N TYR A 136 2.57 -3.68 16.05
CA TYR A 136 1.21 -3.17 16.07
C TYR A 136 0.58 -3.36 14.69
N LEU A 137 -0.65 -3.86 14.66
CA LEU A 137 -1.45 -4.05 13.44
C LEU A 137 -2.73 -3.24 13.54
N SER A 138 -2.95 -2.30 12.63
CA SER A 138 -4.21 -1.57 12.56
C SER A 138 -5.32 -2.45 11.99
N MET A 139 -6.47 -2.46 12.67
CA MET A 139 -7.71 -3.13 12.29
C MET A 139 -8.80 -2.08 12.09
N ALA A 140 -8.78 -1.43 10.92
CA ALA A 140 -9.64 -0.29 10.62
C ALA A 140 -11.12 -0.59 10.81
N GLY A 141 -11.60 -1.76 10.35
CA GLY A 141 -13.01 -2.13 10.48
C GLY A 141 -13.51 -2.40 11.90
N LEU A 142 -12.59 -2.44 12.89
CA LEU A 142 -12.93 -2.73 14.29
C LEU A 142 -12.59 -1.58 15.25
N GLY A 143 -12.00 -0.49 14.75
CA GLY A 143 -11.55 0.60 15.62
C GLY A 143 -10.45 0.19 16.61
N ARG A 144 -9.61 -0.80 16.24
CA ARG A 144 -8.65 -1.43 17.15
C ARG A 144 -7.26 -1.57 16.56
N ILE A 145 -6.29 -1.74 17.44
CA ILE A 145 -4.91 -2.08 17.07
C ILE A 145 -4.56 -3.38 17.79
N ALA A 146 -4.23 -4.44 17.03
CA ALA A 146 -3.70 -5.65 17.61
C ALA A 146 -2.21 -5.48 17.94
N ILE A 147 -1.81 -6.02 19.09
CA ILE A 147 -0.41 -6.15 19.52
C ILE A 147 -0.02 -7.60 19.32
N PHE A 148 1.04 -7.86 18.57
CA PHE A 148 1.45 -9.24 18.29
C PHE A 148 2.97 -9.41 18.26
N ASN A 149 3.42 -10.67 18.39
CA ASN A 149 4.80 -11.03 18.18
C ASN A 149 5.01 -11.43 16.71
N PRO A 150 5.79 -10.66 15.91
CA PRO A 150 5.95 -10.93 14.48
C PRO A 150 6.80 -12.17 14.18
N ILE A 151 7.59 -12.67 15.15
CA ILE A 151 8.33 -13.92 14.98
C ILE A 151 7.38 -15.10 15.04
N THR A 152 6.57 -15.19 16.11
CA THR A 152 5.68 -16.32 16.37
C THR A 152 4.29 -16.18 15.74
N MET A 153 3.94 -15.01 15.24
CA MET A 153 2.61 -14.66 14.71
C MET A 153 1.49 -14.87 15.74
N VAL A 154 1.78 -14.60 17.01
CA VAL A 154 0.82 -14.72 18.12
C VAL A 154 0.39 -13.34 18.59
N GLN A 155 -0.92 -13.08 18.61
CA GLN A 155 -1.49 -11.88 19.21
C GLN A 155 -1.27 -11.90 20.73
N LYS A 156 -0.83 -10.78 21.29
CA LYS A 156 -0.52 -10.59 22.72
C LYS A 156 -1.53 -9.72 23.45
N GLY A 157 -2.23 -8.86 22.70
CA GLY A 157 -3.20 -7.91 23.25
C GLY A 157 -3.82 -7.08 22.14
N GLU A 158 -4.61 -6.12 22.54
CA GLU A 158 -5.19 -5.12 21.65
C GLU A 158 -5.40 -3.78 22.36
N ILE A 159 -5.44 -2.71 21.59
CA ILE A 159 -5.77 -1.37 22.04
C ILE A 159 -7.11 -1.01 21.40
N ASP A 160 -8.11 -0.73 22.22
CA ASP A 160 -9.43 -0.31 21.77
C ASP A 160 -9.45 1.22 21.61
N LEU A 161 -9.74 1.68 20.39
CA LEU A 161 -9.87 3.10 20.06
C LEU A 161 -11.33 3.49 19.76
N SER A 162 -12.29 2.61 19.96
CA SER A 162 -13.70 2.82 19.61
C SER A 162 -14.28 4.11 20.19
N SER A 163 -13.85 4.50 21.39
CA SER A 163 -14.28 5.75 22.04
C SER A 163 -13.83 7.02 21.31
N LEU A 164 -12.92 6.92 20.35
CA LEU A 164 -12.46 8.03 19.49
C LEU A 164 -13.29 8.17 18.23
N GLY A 165 -14.15 7.22 17.91
CA GLY A 165 -15.07 7.29 16.77
C GLY A 165 -16.08 8.43 16.94
N VAL A 166 -16.26 9.24 15.87
CA VAL A 166 -17.07 10.46 15.96
C VAL A 166 -18.55 10.26 15.64
N SER A 167 -18.91 9.14 15.00
CA SER A 167 -20.30 8.91 14.56
C SER A 167 -20.78 7.47 14.77
N ASP A 168 -19.91 6.48 14.70
CA ASP A 168 -20.29 5.05 14.71
C ASP A 168 -19.46 4.20 15.69
N ASN A 169 -18.78 4.81 16.63
CA ASN A 169 -17.85 4.17 17.57
C ASN A 169 -16.68 3.43 16.87
N ASN A 170 -16.33 3.83 15.65
CA ASN A 170 -15.16 3.35 14.94
C ASN A 170 -14.36 4.52 14.36
N PRO A 171 -13.15 4.81 14.84
CA PRO A 171 -12.32 5.87 14.30
C PRO A 171 -11.54 5.47 13.04
N ASP A 172 -11.64 4.22 12.58
CA ASP A 172 -10.92 3.64 11.43
C ASP A 172 -9.41 3.86 11.50
N PRO A 173 -8.69 3.22 12.45
CA PRO A 173 -7.25 3.34 12.57
C PRO A 173 -6.56 2.88 11.27
N SER A 174 -5.70 3.72 10.75
CA SER A 174 -5.10 3.62 9.43
C SER A 174 -3.57 3.44 9.51
N ALA A 175 -2.78 4.19 8.73
CA ALA A 175 -1.34 4.09 8.79
C ALA A 175 -0.77 4.63 10.12
N MET A 176 0.34 4.04 10.53
CA MET A 176 0.96 4.27 11.84
C MET A 176 2.45 4.57 11.72
N LEU A 177 2.98 5.31 12.69
CA LEU A 177 4.40 5.62 12.80
C LEU A 177 4.87 5.61 14.25
N LEU A 178 6.07 5.11 14.49
CA LEU A 178 6.74 5.18 15.79
C LEU A 178 7.73 6.33 15.83
N ARG A 179 7.67 7.13 16.91
CA ARG A 179 8.67 8.13 17.23
C ARG A 179 8.83 8.25 18.74
N ASP A 180 10.06 8.07 19.22
CA ASP A 180 10.47 8.31 20.61
C ASP A 180 9.56 7.64 21.67
N GLY A 181 9.22 6.36 21.44
CA GLY A 181 8.36 5.56 22.35
C GLY A 181 6.86 5.81 22.19
N LEU A 182 6.45 6.65 21.26
CA LEU A 182 5.05 6.92 20.94
C LEU A 182 4.65 6.34 19.58
N LEU A 183 3.46 5.76 19.52
CA LEU A 183 2.82 5.32 18.29
C LEU A 183 1.79 6.37 17.86
N TYR A 184 1.98 6.94 16.67
CA TYR A 184 1.06 7.87 16.02
C TYR A 184 0.20 7.11 15.03
N VAL A 185 -1.12 7.24 15.14
CA VAL A 185 -2.10 6.48 14.36
C VAL A 185 -3.04 7.44 13.65
N GLY A 186 -3.08 7.41 12.33
CA GLY A 186 -4.07 8.14 11.55
C GLY A 186 -5.48 7.56 11.79
N LEU A 187 -6.46 8.41 11.99
CA LEU A 187 -7.85 8.02 12.17
C LEU A 187 -8.67 8.56 11.00
N SER A 188 -9.16 7.66 10.14
CA SER A 188 -9.86 8.05 8.91
C SER A 188 -11.29 8.51 9.14
N GLN A 189 -11.91 8.13 10.29
CA GLN A 189 -13.25 8.54 10.72
C GLN A 189 -14.33 8.35 9.64
N MET A 190 -14.31 7.23 8.94
CA MET A 190 -15.25 6.92 7.86
C MET A 190 -16.63 6.61 8.42
N VAL A 191 -17.67 7.08 7.74
CA VAL A 191 -19.07 6.88 8.17
C VAL A 191 -19.90 6.43 6.98
N GLY A 192 -20.53 5.29 7.10
CA GLY A 192 -21.46 4.78 6.08
C GLY A 192 -20.82 4.53 4.71
N GLY A 193 -19.52 4.28 4.64
CA GLY A 193 -18.79 4.07 3.40
C GLY A 193 -17.30 4.38 3.55
N TRP A 194 -16.74 5.15 2.60
CA TRP A 194 -15.28 5.38 2.49
C TRP A 194 -14.86 6.81 2.83
N VAL A 195 -15.77 7.62 3.37
CA VAL A 195 -15.54 9.05 3.57
C VAL A 195 -15.94 9.47 4.98
N PRO A 196 -15.28 10.50 5.54
CA PRO A 196 -15.65 11.07 6.83
C PRO A 196 -16.97 11.87 6.75
N PRO A 197 -17.56 12.26 7.90
CA PRO A 197 -18.76 13.11 7.93
C PRO A 197 -18.56 14.41 7.17
N GLN A 198 -19.58 14.82 6.40
CA GLN A 198 -19.56 16.02 5.54
C GLN A 198 -19.20 17.31 6.29
N ASP A 199 -19.63 17.44 7.52
CA ASP A 199 -19.46 18.64 8.37
C ASP A 199 -18.19 18.63 9.22
N ARG A 200 -17.32 17.62 8.99
CA ARG A 200 -16.12 17.42 9.80
C ARG A 200 -14.85 17.29 8.94
N PRO A 201 -14.41 18.35 8.25
CA PRO A 201 -13.19 18.34 7.45
C PRO A 201 -11.95 18.43 8.35
N TYR A 202 -11.74 17.45 9.22
CA TYR A 202 -10.71 17.42 10.24
C TYR A 202 -9.72 16.28 10.03
N SER A 203 -8.55 16.42 10.66
CA SER A 203 -7.54 15.37 10.72
C SER A 203 -7.29 14.96 12.16
N ASP A 204 -7.49 13.70 12.48
CA ASP A 204 -7.31 13.10 13.80
C ASP A 204 -6.13 12.15 13.84
N ILE A 205 -5.29 12.26 14.86
CA ILE A 205 -4.21 11.33 15.15
C ILE A 205 -4.34 10.86 16.60
N ALA A 206 -4.44 9.55 16.81
CA ALA A 206 -4.29 8.97 18.14
C ALA A 206 -2.81 8.82 18.49
N ILE A 207 -2.43 9.13 19.72
CA ILE A 207 -1.08 8.98 20.25
C ILE A 207 -1.12 7.99 21.41
N ILE A 208 -0.33 6.92 21.27
CA ILE A 208 -0.29 5.79 22.18
C ILE A 208 1.12 5.65 22.73
N ASP A 209 1.24 5.45 24.03
CA ASP A 209 2.49 5.09 24.70
C ASP A 209 2.82 3.61 24.45
N THR A 210 3.97 3.33 23.84
CA THR A 210 4.35 1.95 23.45
C THR A 210 4.92 1.13 24.61
N GLN A 211 5.26 1.75 25.73
CA GLN A 211 5.70 1.05 26.92
C GLN A 211 4.51 0.45 27.70
N THR A 212 3.42 1.19 27.78
CA THR A 212 2.21 0.80 28.51
C THR A 212 1.09 0.28 27.60
N ASP A 213 1.19 0.47 26.28
CA ASP A 213 0.15 0.18 25.28
C ASP A 213 -1.17 0.91 25.54
N LYS A 214 -1.09 2.12 26.10
CA LYS A 214 -2.26 2.92 26.43
C LYS A 214 -2.37 4.16 25.54
N LEU A 215 -3.61 4.46 25.16
CA LEU A 215 -3.95 5.72 24.52
C LEU A 215 -3.61 6.87 25.50
N LEU A 216 -2.79 7.82 25.03
CA LEU A 216 -2.50 9.04 25.77
C LEU A 216 -3.51 10.14 25.43
N LYS A 217 -3.73 10.38 24.15
CA LYS A 217 -4.64 11.42 23.65
C LYS A 217 -4.95 11.24 22.16
N MET A 218 -5.96 11.94 21.70
CA MET A 218 -6.19 12.24 20.30
C MET A 218 -5.92 13.72 20.05
N ILE A 219 -5.18 14.03 18.99
CA ILE A 219 -4.98 15.41 18.51
C ILE A 219 -5.79 15.60 17.22
N THR A 220 -6.30 16.82 17.01
CA THR A 220 -7.17 17.13 15.88
C THR A 220 -6.77 18.47 15.25
N ASP A 221 -6.54 18.50 13.93
CA ASP A 221 -6.56 19.76 13.17
C ASP A 221 -7.99 20.06 12.72
N LYS A 222 -8.58 21.14 13.28
CA LYS A 222 -9.96 21.57 13.03
C LYS A 222 -10.05 22.76 12.07
N THR A 223 -8.93 23.32 11.67
CA THR A 223 -8.90 24.68 11.10
C THR A 223 -8.37 24.75 9.68
N SER A 224 -7.62 23.76 9.22
CA SER A 224 -7.03 23.78 7.87
C SER A 224 -8.02 23.34 6.78
N GLY A 225 -9.05 22.57 7.13
CA GLY A 225 -9.90 21.88 6.16
C GLY A 225 -9.21 20.69 5.50
N ILE A 226 -7.96 20.37 5.90
CA ILE A 226 -7.24 19.16 5.49
C ILE A 226 -7.76 18.02 6.33
N SER A 227 -8.20 16.94 5.69
CA SER A 227 -8.95 15.89 6.37
C SER A 227 -8.56 14.48 5.96
N MET A 228 -9.04 13.52 6.75
CA MET A 228 -8.82 12.09 6.57
C MET A 228 -7.32 11.79 6.51
N PRO A 229 -6.65 11.83 7.68
CA PRO A 229 -5.20 11.65 7.78
C PRO A 229 -4.82 10.24 7.40
N THR A 230 -3.78 10.13 6.61
CA THR A 230 -3.21 8.92 6.05
C THR A 230 -4.13 8.20 5.04
N ARG A 231 -3.54 7.35 4.22
CA ARG A 231 -4.26 6.43 3.34
C ARG A 231 -4.17 5.03 3.94
N PRO A 232 -5.29 4.35 4.24
CA PRO A 232 -5.26 3.08 4.96
C PRO A 232 -4.31 2.04 4.37
N ILE A 233 -4.26 1.92 3.04
CA ILE A 233 -3.43 0.93 2.35
C ILE A 233 -1.99 1.37 2.10
N ASP A 234 -1.64 2.64 2.33
CA ASP A 234 -0.28 3.17 2.14
C ASP A 234 0.39 3.49 3.48
N ARG A 235 1.24 2.60 3.96
CA ARG A 235 2.00 2.79 5.20
C ARG A 235 2.92 4.01 5.19
N TYR A 236 3.25 4.52 4.02
CA TYR A 236 4.14 5.66 3.86
C TYR A 236 3.40 6.99 3.79
N SER A 237 2.07 6.97 3.93
CA SER A 237 1.27 8.19 4.05
C SER A 237 1.47 8.93 5.38
N ILE A 238 2.15 8.31 6.35
CA ILE A 238 2.73 8.94 7.53
C ILE A 238 4.21 8.57 7.59
N PHE A 239 5.09 9.54 7.69
CA PHE A 239 6.54 9.33 7.67
C PHE A 239 7.28 10.40 8.49
N MET A 240 8.53 10.15 8.76
CA MET A 240 9.40 11.03 9.54
C MET A 240 10.62 11.42 8.71
N ASP A 241 11.01 12.68 8.78
CA ASP A 241 12.27 13.15 8.19
C ASP A 241 13.46 12.93 9.12
N GLU A 242 14.67 13.29 8.67
CA GLU A 242 15.91 13.16 9.43
C GLU A 242 15.98 14.10 10.64
N LYS A 243 15.13 15.12 10.70
CA LYS A 243 14.98 16.02 11.86
C LYS A 243 14.01 15.48 12.90
N LYS A 244 13.39 14.31 12.61
CA LYS A 244 12.30 13.69 13.37
C LYS A 244 10.97 14.46 13.31
N ASP A 245 10.77 15.35 12.35
CA ASP A 245 9.45 15.90 12.06
C ASP A 245 8.58 14.82 11.43
N ILE A 246 7.36 14.64 11.92
CA ILE A 246 6.38 13.71 11.33
C ILE A 246 5.55 14.46 10.31
N TYR A 247 5.45 13.93 9.11
CA TYR A 247 4.58 14.40 8.04
C TYR A 247 3.44 13.42 7.82
N ILE A 248 2.23 13.95 7.67
CA ILE A 248 1.00 13.19 7.51
C ILE A 248 0.35 13.61 6.19
N SER A 249 0.30 12.69 5.22
CA SER A 249 -0.42 12.87 3.96
C SER A 249 -1.89 12.55 4.17
N CYS A 250 -2.73 13.58 4.09
CA CYS A 250 -4.17 13.49 4.26
C CYS A 250 -4.85 13.41 2.89
N VAL A 251 -5.80 12.50 2.73
CA VAL A 251 -6.41 12.20 1.41
C VAL A 251 -7.65 13.04 1.07
N GLY A 252 -8.14 13.87 2.01
CA GLY A 252 -9.23 14.80 1.72
C GLY A 252 -10.50 14.15 1.22
N ALA A 253 -10.92 13.04 1.86
CA ALA A 253 -12.07 12.22 1.43
C ALA A 253 -12.00 11.84 -0.08
N PHE A 254 -10.78 11.66 -0.62
CA PHE A 254 -10.54 11.32 -2.04
C PHE A 254 -11.19 12.30 -3.05
N GLY A 255 -11.45 13.55 -2.63
CA GLY A 255 -12.16 14.55 -3.44
C GLY A 255 -13.67 14.31 -3.57
N MET A 256 -14.23 13.31 -2.87
CA MET A 256 -15.66 12.95 -2.95
C MET A 256 -16.55 13.84 -2.08
N VAL A 257 -16.00 14.53 -1.09
CA VAL A 257 -16.77 15.35 -0.13
C VAL A 257 -16.35 16.80 -0.24
N LYS A 258 -17.31 17.67 -0.56
CA LYS A 258 -17.06 19.10 -0.69
C LYS A 258 -16.59 19.69 0.65
N GLY A 259 -15.53 20.51 0.60
CA GLY A 259 -14.94 21.14 1.79
C GLY A 259 -13.87 20.32 2.47
N HIS A 260 -13.68 19.06 2.07
CA HIS A 260 -12.57 18.23 2.52
C HIS A 260 -11.39 18.36 1.55
N ASN A 261 -10.27 18.86 2.02
CA ASN A 261 -9.07 19.03 1.22
C ASN A 261 -8.04 17.96 1.53
N ALA A 262 -7.38 17.46 0.50
CA ALA A 262 -6.15 16.71 0.66
C ALA A 262 -4.99 17.67 0.99
N GLY A 263 -4.00 17.16 1.72
CA GLY A 263 -2.88 18.00 2.10
C GLY A 263 -1.82 17.24 2.90
N ILE A 264 -0.80 17.98 3.32
CA ILE A 264 0.23 17.47 4.22
C ILE A 264 0.23 18.32 5.50
N LEU A 265 0.09 17.64 6.64
CA LEU A 265 0.24 18.20 7.97
C LEU A 265 1.57 17.77 8.57
N ARG A 266 2.04 18.51 9.60
CA ARG A 266 3.29 18.21 10.30
C ARG A 266 3.08 18.19 11.81
N ILE A 267 3.87 17.32 12.49
CA ILE A 267 4.10 17.35 13.93
C ILE A 267 5.61 17.50 14.12
N LYS A 268 6.06 18.60 14.72
CA LYS A 268 7.50 18.86 14.92
C LYS A 268 8.17 17.83 15.81
N ALA A 269 9.47 17.67 15.64
CA ALA A 269 10.30 16.88 16.53
C ALA A 269 10.13 17.33 18.00
N GLY A 270 9.95 16.35 18.88
CA GLY A 270 9.71 16.62 20.32
C GLY A 270 8.28 17.07 20.66
N GLU A 271 7.45 17.41 19.67
CA GLU A 271 6.08 17.86 19.88
C GLU A 271 5.08 16.70 19.70
N THR A 272 3.90 16.86 20.30
CA THR A 272 2.79 15.91 20.17
C THR A 272 1.48 16.63 19.76
N GLU A 273 1.60 17.75 19.06
CA GLU A 273 0.50 18.54 18.51
C GLU A 273 0.79 18.87 17.04
N PHE A 274 -0.25 19.10 16.25
CA PHE A 274 -0.06 19.60 14.89
C PHE A 274 0.64 20.94 14.88
N ASP A 275 1.62 21.10 14.00
CA ASP A 275 2.30 22.36 13.78
C ASP A 275 1.37 23.37 13.08
N PRO A 276 0.95 24.44 13.74
CA PRO A 276 0.04 25.42 13.14
C PRO A 276 0.66 26.21 11.97
N THR A 277 2.00 26.17 11.84
CA THR A 277 2.73 26.89 10.79
C THR A 277 2.96 26.05 9.54
N TYR A 278 2.68 24.75 9.60
CA TYR A 278 2.83 23.83 8.48
C TYR A 278 1.50 23.13 8.16
N ARG A 279 0.78 23.70 7.24
CA ARG A 279 -0.45 23.18 6.64
C ARG A 279 -0.34 23.39 5.14
N TRP A 280 -0.11 22.33 4.40
CA TRP A 280 0.05 22.41 2.96
C TRP A 280 -1.13 21.73 2.26
N THR A 281 -2.05 22.52 1.76
CA THR A 281 -3.17 22.05 0.96
C THR A 281 -2.68 21.60 -0.41
N ILE A 282 -3.00 20.37 -0.78
CA ILE A 282 -2.68 19.77 -2.08
C ILE A 282 -3.85 19.94 -3.05
N THR A 283 -5.09 19.80 -2.58
CA THR A 283 -6.27 20.01 -3.44
C THR A 283 -6.23 21.38 -4.11
N GLY A 284 -6.23 21.38 -5.43
CA GLY A 284 -6.17 22.59 -6.24
C GLY A 284 -4.78 23.22 -6.39
N ALA A 285 -3.73 22.62 -5.83
CA ALA A 285 -2.37 23.14 -5.95
C ALA A 285 -1.79 22.93 -7.35
N ASP A 286 -0.93 23.86 -7.77
CA ASP A 286 -0.21 23.79 -9.04
C ASP A 286 0.94 22.77 -8.97
N ILE A 287 1.22 22.15 -10.12
CA ILE A 287 2.34 21.23 -10.30
C ILE A 287 3.21 21.78 -11.44
N SER A 288 4.47 22.09 -11.14
CA SER A 288 5.40 22.59 -12.16
C SER A 288 5.54 21.59 -13.31
N GLY A 289 5.32 22.06 -14.55
CA GLY A 289 5.33 21.23 -15.76
C GLY A 289 4.02 20.48 -16.05
N GLU A 290 2.92 20.87 -15.39
CA GLU A 290 1.58 20.34 -15.60
C GLU A 290 0.57 21.49 -15.66
N GLU A 291 -0.47 21.35 -16.51
CA GLU A 291 -1.53 22.36 -16.67
C GLU A 291 -2.73 22.13 -15.74
N LYS A 292 -2.90 20.88 -15.27
CA LYS A 292 -4.00 20.52 -14.39
C LYS A 292 -3.57 20.62 -12.94
N THR A 293 -4.49 20.98 -12.07
CA THR A 293 -4.24 21.07 -10.63
C THR A 293 -4.37 19.73 -9.92
N ALA A 294 -3.70 19.62 -8.78
CA ALA A 294 -3.69 18.44 -7.94
C ALA A 294 -5.04 18.17 -7.27
N GLY A 295 -5.41 16.91 -7.13
CA GLY A 295 -6.52 16.45 -6.30
C GLY A 295 -6.04 15.98 -4.93
N PHE A 296 -5.52 14.76 -4.86
CA PHE A 296 -5.00 14.18 -3.62
C PHE A 296 -3.77 13.30 -3.87
N ILE A 297 -3.02 12.98 -2.83
CA ILE A 297 -1.86 12.10 -2.89
C ILE A 297 -2.33 10.64 -2.80
N SER A 298 -2.12 9.87 -3.87
CA SER A 298 -2.46 8.45 -3.94
C SER A 298 -1.38 7.54 -3.33
N ALA A 299 -0.12 7.92 -3.46
CA ALA A 299 1.01 7.24 -2.83
C ALA A 299 2.15 8.24 -2.64
N ILE A 300 2.92 8.09 -1.57
CA ILE A 300 4.07 8.95 -1.30
C ILE A 300 5.24 8.14 -0.75
N ARG A 301 6.46 8.53 -1.11
CA ARG A 301 7.69 7.96 -0.60
C ARG A 301 8.70 9.05 -0.29
N TYR A 302 8.92 9.32 0.99
CA TYR A 302 9.97 10.21 1.45
C TYR A 302 11.36 9.62 1.15
N VAL A 303 12.29 10.49 0.77
CA VAL A 303 13.67 10.09 0.48
C VAL A 303 14.63 10.68 1.51
N ASN A 304 14.88 11.98 1.44
CA ASN A 304 15.70 12.75 2.37
C ASN A 304 15.63 14.26 2.08
N ASN A 305 16.14 15.08 2.98
CA ASN A 305 16.29 16.54 2.80
C ASN A 305 15.02 17.24 2.28
N GLY A 306 13.86 16.81 2.78
CA GLY A 306 12.56 17.33 2.36
C GLY A 306 12.06 16.80 1.02
N LYS A 307 12.83 15.96 0.32
CA LYS A 307 12.45 15.38 -0.97
C LYS A 307 11.61 14.13 -0.77
N ALA A 308 10.50 14.06 -1.49
CA ALA A 308 9.67 12.89 -1.63
C ALA A 308 9.24 12.69 -3.09
N TYR A 309 8.81 11.49 -3.42
CA TYR A 309 8.16 11.18 -4.69
C TYR A 309 6.75 10.71 -4.40
N ALA A 310 5.81 11.06 -5.29
CA ALA A 310 4.41 10.73 -5.08
C ALA A 310 3.67 10.49 -6.39
N TYR A 311 2.53 9.82 -6.28
CA TYR A 311 1.48 9.87 -7.28
C TYR A 311 0.38 10.79 -6.78
N ILE A 312 0.03 11.76 -7.61
CA ILE A 312 -1.04 12.74 -7.37
C ILE A 312 -2.22 12.41 -8.27
N ASN A 313 -3.36 12.17 -7.69
CA ASN A 313 -4.60 12.06 -8.43
C ASN A 313 -4.99 13.41 -9.03
N MET A 314 -5.32 13.42 -10.32
CA MET A 314 -5.53 14.62 -11.13
C MET A 314 -6.96 14.62 -11.67
N PRO A 315 -7.96 15.19 -10.96
CA PRO A 315 -9.36 15.17 -11.42
C PRO A 315 -9.58 15.75 -12.81
N GLY A 316 -8.71 16.68 -13.23
CA GLY A 316 -8.75 17.28 -14.57
C GLY A 316 -8.49 16.29 -15.72
N TYR A 317 -8.10 15.05 -15.44
CA TYR A 317 -7.90 13.97 -16.40
C TYR A 317 -9.00 12.91 -16.38
N TYR A 318 -9.99 13.03 -15.51
CA TYR A 318 -11.09 12.06 -15.47
C TYR A 318 -11.87 12.08 -16.77
N LYS A 319 -12.17 10.90 -17.30
CA LYS A 319 -13.15 10.73 -18.38
C LYS A 319 -14.56 10.70 -17.80
N PRO A 320 -15.58 10.93 -18.63
CA PRO A 320 -16.97 10.81 -18.19
C PRO A 320 -17.24 9.47 -17.50
N GLY A 321 -17.76 9.53 -16.26
CA GLY A 321 -18.02 8.36 -15.43
C GLY A 321 -16.85 7.79 -14.65
N GLU A 322 -15.62 8.29 -14.86
CA GLU A 322 -14.48 7.94 -14.04
C GLU A 322 -14.35 8.88 -12.82
N GLN A 323 -13.88 8.34 -11.72
CA GLN A 323 -13.57 9.14 -10.52
C GLN A 323 -12.61 8.40 -9.59
N GLY A 324 -11.96 9.17 -8.70
CA GLY A 324 -11.14 8.65 -7.63
C GLY A 324 -9.94 7.83 -8.12
N HIS A 325 -9.55 6.85 -7.35
CA HIS A 325 -8.30 6.10 -7.51
C HIS A 325 -8.34 5.01 -8.60
N THR A 326 -9.49 4.74 -9.21
CA THR A 326 -9.60 3.75 -10.32
C THR A 326 -9.36 4.38 -11.69
N ALA A 327 -9.51 5.70 -11.82
CA ALA A 327 -9.23 6.41 -13.06
C ALA A 327 -7.73 6.37 -13.41
N ILE A 328 -7.40 6.36 -14.70
CA ILE A 328 -6.02 6.55 -15.17
C ILE A 328 -5.71 8.06 -15.16
N ALA A 329 -5.54 8.60 -13.98
CA ALA A 329 -5.42 10.03 -13.72
C ALA A 329 -4.37 10.38 -12.68
N ASP A 330 -3.54 9.44 -12.28
CA ASP A 330 -2.49 9.66 -11.28
C ASP A 330 -1.17 10.03 -11.95
N LEU A 331 -0.66 11.22 -11.62
CA LEU A 331 0.56 11.82 -12.13
C LEU A 331 1.72 11.57 -11.17
N ALA A 332 2.83 11.07 -11.66
CA ALA A 332 4.06 10.94 -10.88
C ALA A 332 4.74 12.31 -10.70
N VAL A 333 5.05 12.67 -9.46
CA VAL A 333 5.65 13.96 -9.11
C VAL A 333 6.80 13.83 -8.11
N GLU A 334 7.74 14.75 -8.18
CA GLU A 334 8.69 15.07 -7.13
C GLU A 334 8.06 16.11 -6.21
N ILE A 335 8.15 15.91 -4.90
CA ILE A 335 7.66 16.81 -3.86
C ILE A 335 8.85 17.37 -3.08
N ASN A 336 8.84 18.67 -2.82
CA ASN A 336 9.69 19.29 -1.83
C ASN A 336 8.84 19.75 -0.64
N LEU A 337 9.01 19.11 0.50
CA LEU A 337 8.25 19.39 1.73
C LEU A 337 8.61 20.75 2.35
N TYR A 338 9.85 21.22 2.15
CA TYR A 338 10.34 22.42 2.83
C TYR A 338 9.84 23.71 2.15
N ASP A 339 9.84 23.75 0.82
CA ASP A 339 9.30 24.86 0.04
C ASP A 339 7.86 24.64 -0.44
N ARG A 340 7.28 23.47 -0.13
CA ARG A 340 5.90 23.10 -0.48
C ARG A 340 5.64 23.17 -1.97
N SER A 341 6.50 22.58 -2.76
CA SER A 341 6.41 22.55 -4.21
C SER A 341 6.27 21.14 -4.76
N MET A 342 5.65 21.04 -5.93
CA MET A 342 5.49 19.80 -6.69
C MET A 342 5.98 20.00 -8.12
N LYS A 343 6.64 18.99 -8.67
CA LYS A 343 7.15 19.01 -10.04
C LYS A 343 6.87 17.68 -10.73
N LYS A 344 6.33 17.75 -11.94
CA LYS A 344 6.06 16.56 -12.78
C LYS A 344 7.34 15.80 -13.10
N ILE A 345 7.31 14.48 -12.92
CA ILE A 345 8.36 13.57 -13.39
C ILE A 345 8.13 13.30 -14.87
N LYS A 346 9.15 13.60 -15.69
CA LYS A 346 9.11 13.31 -17.12
C LYS A 346 9.34 11.82 -17.40
N GLY A 347 8.78 11.32 -18.51
CA GLY A 347 9.00 9.96 -18.98
C GLY A 347 8.07 8.92 -18.34
N LEU A 348 7.10 9.32 -17.51
CA LEU A 348 6.06 8.46 -16.96
C LEU A 348 4.69 8.87 -17.49
N ASP A 349 3.90 7.90 -17.97
CA ASP A 349 2.50 8.11 -18.29
C ASP A 349 1.65 8.17 -17.02
N LEU A 350 0.42 8.70 -17.17
CA LEU A 350 -0.58 8.63 -16.09
C LEU A 350 -0.86 7.17 -15.71
N SER A 351 -1.07 6.94 -14.43
CA SER A 351 -1.41 5.64 -13.85
C SER A 351 -2.78 5.69 -13.17
N ASN A 352 -3.31 4.56 -12.72
CA ASN A 352 -4.37 4.59 -11.74
C ASN A 352 -3.78 4.65 -10.32
N GLY A 353 -4.53 5.20 -9.38
CA GLY A 353 -4.07 5.36 -8.00
C GLY A 353 -4.21 4.11 -7.13
N PHE A 354 -4.88 3.06 -7.62
CA PHE A 354 -5.11 1.85 -6.84
C PHE A 354 -3.89 0.92 -6.82
N GLY A 355 -3.22 0.77 -7.98
CA GLY A 355 -2.09 -0.14 -8.16
C GLY A 355 -0.72 0.52 -8.12
N VAL A 356 -0.62 1.77 -7.66
CA VAL A 356 0.66 2.50 -7.62
C VAL A 356 1.40 2.28 -6.30
N MET A 357 2.67 1.97 -6.40
CA MET A 357 3.57 1.87 -5.27
C MET A 357 4.92 2.48 -5.60
N LEU A 358 5.54 3.08 -4.61
CA LEU A 358 6.87 3.67 -4.67
C LEU A 358 7.76 2.98 -3.63
N ALA A 359 8.89 2.44 -4.04
CA ALA A 359 9.83 1.77 -3.14
C ALA A 359 11.25 2.31 -3.31
N LEU A 360 11.96 2.51 -2.20
CA LEU A 360 13.37 2.88 -2.26
C LEU A 360 14.23 1.62 -2.41
N TYR A 361 15.14 1.64 -3.38
CA TYR A 361 16.06 0.53 -3.60
C TYR A 361 17.39 1.04 -4.16
N LYS A 362 18.51 0.82 -3.45
CA LYS A 362 19.89 1.11 -3.91
C LYS A 362 20.06 2.48 -4.59
N GLY A 363 19.57 3.56 -3.96
CA GLY A 363 19.69 4.92 -4.52
C GLY A 363 18.72 5.26 -5.65
N THR A 364 17.74 4.40 -5.88
CA THR A 364 16.66 4.63 -6.83
C THR A 364 15.29 4.57 -6.15
N VAL A 365 14.28 5.14 -6.80
CA VAL A 365 12.87 4.90 -6.50
C VAL A 365 12.32 3.96 -7.56
N LEU A 366 11.88 2.78 -7.15
CA LEU A 366 11.11 1.88 -8.01
C LEU A 366 9.67 2.37 -8.04
N ILE A 367 9.13 2.57 -9.22
CA ILE A 367 7.82 3.17 -9.44
C ILE A 367 6.96 2.19 -10.23
N GLY A 368 5.92 1.63 -9.58
CA GLY A 368 4.90 0.86 -10.30
C GLY A 368 4.01 1.79 -11.12
N ASN A 369 3.77 1.47 -12.38
CA ASN A 369 2.86 2.21 -13.25
C ASN A 369 1.92 1.25 -13.97
N SER A 370 0.63 1.52 -13.90
CA SER A 370 -0.44 0.72 -14.49
C SER A 370 -1.09 1.40 -15.71
N SER A 371 -0.37 2.29 -16.39
CA SER A 371 -0.84 2.95 -17.61
C SER A 371 -1.28 1.93 -18.66
N THR A 372 -2.18 2.34 -19.55
CA THR A 372 -2.63 1.48 -20.65
C THR A 372 -1.57 1.29 -21.73
N LYS A 373 -0.62 2.23 -21.83
CA LYS A 373 0.39 2.25 -22.90
C LYS A 373 1.70 1.57 -22.52
N ALA A 374 2.11 1.71 -21.26
CA ALA A 374 3.45 1.30 -20.83
C ALA A 374 3.45 0.79 -19.37
N LYS A 375 2.66 -0.27 -19.10
CA LYS A 375 2.67 -0.92 -17.78
C LYS A 375 4.05 -1.41 -17.41
N GLY A 376 4.41 -1.29 -16.14
CA GLY A 376 5.65 -1.86 -15.62
C GLY A 376 6.19 -1.17 -14.40
N ILE A 377 7.39 -1.57 -14.03
CA ILE A 377 8.16 -0.95 -12.96
C ILE A 377 9.21 -0.07 -13.64
N TYR A 378 9.26 1.17 -13.20
CA TYR A 378 10.26 2.14 -13.62
C TYR A 378 11.24 2.37 -12.49
N SER A 379 12.49 2.65 -12.83
CA SER A 379 13.52 3.06 -11.90
C SER A 379 13.83 4.54 -12.11
N LEU A 380 13.68 5.33 -11.06
CA LEU A 380 14.06 6.73 -11.06
C LEU A 380 15.32 6.90 -10.21
N ASN A 381 16.39 7.37 -10.84
CA ASN A 381 17.63 7.70 -10.14
C ASN A 381 17.41 8.96 -9.30
N ILE A 382 17.64 8.86 -7.98
CA ILE A 382 17.37 9.97 -7.03
C ILE A 382 18.31 11.16 -7.25
N GLN A 383 19.54 10.93 -7.75
CA GLN A 383 20.53 11.99 -7.97
C GLN A 383 20.34 12.70 -9.30
N THR A 384 20.07 11.96 -10.38
CA THR A 384 19.97 12.54 -11.75
C THR A 384 18.54 12.89 -12.13
N GLY A 385 17.54 12.28 -11.50
CA GLY A 385 16.12 12.39 -11.87
C GLY A 385 15.76 11.62 -13.14
N GLU A 386 16.69 10.82 -13.68
CA GLU A 386 16.44 10.01 -14.88
C GLU A 386 15.53 8.82 -14.57
N VAL A 387 14.59 8.57 -15.50
CA VAL A 387 13.65 7.46 -15.43
C VAL A 387 14.04 6.43 -16.49
N SER A 388 14.13 5.16 -16.08
CA SER A 388 14.31 4.00 -16.96
C SER A 388 13.28 2.91 -16.62
N LYS A 389 12.98 2.05 -17.59
CA LYS A 389 12.00 0.96 -17.43
C LYS A 389 12.70 -0.37 -17.31
#